data_608060c50ffc14f1c96c50e7cc57b904
#
_entry.id   608060c50ffc14f1c96c50e7cc57b904
#
_cell.length_a   1.000
_cell.length_b   1.000
_cell.length_c   1.000
_cell.angle_alpha   90.00
_cell.angle_beta   90.00
_cell.angle_gamma   90.00
#
_symmetry.space_group_name_H-M   'P 1'
#
loop_
_entity.id
_entity.type
_entity.pdbx_description
1 polymer ?
#
loop_
_entity_poly.entity_id
_entity_poly.type
_entity_poly.pdbx_seq_one_letter_code
_entity_poly.pdbx_strand_id
1 'polypeptide(L)'
;LDYLMSTQIAIPSVGQVVAVRQRLYLVERVVGPVKSGDSTLVELSCVDDDAQGQQLEVLWEGELDGHILTGEDWAAIASRGFDPPKRFGAYLNTLRWNCVTSTDAKLLQSPFRAGIRLDPYQLEPLRKALLLPRVNLFIADDVGLGKTIEAGLIARELLMRKKVREIVVACPPSMLLQWRDELEARFGLVFEILDKVFLQKVRRERGFGVNPWTTNPRFLISHRLLIDEAYAAPLRDWLGTFRPGSLLIMDEAHHAAPSSGQRYAIDSDITRAVRDLSPRFEHRLFLSATPHNGHSNSFSALLEILDPQRFCRGVKASKRMLDDVMVRRLKDDLRQIVGGLGH
;
A
#
# COMPACT_ATOMS: atom_id res chain seq x y z
N LEU A 1 9.59 16.48 49.78
CA LEU A 1 10.36 17.59 49.20
C LEU A 1 11.76 17.07 48.95
N ASP A 2 12.14 16.88 47.73
CA ASP A 2 13.42 16.55 47.08
C ASP A 2 13.35 15.30 46.22
N TYR A 3 12.63 15.42 45.10
CA TYR A 3 12.79 14.50 43.95
C TYR A 3 12.66 15.30 42.66
N LEU A 4 13.50 16.31 42.52
CA LEU A 4 13.81 16.91 41.22
C LEU A 4 15.25 16.50 40.89
N MET A 5 15.44 15.20 40.53
CA MET A 5 16.62 14.84 39.76
C MET A 5 16.45 15.49 38.37
N SER A 6 17.30 16.46 38.10
CA SER A 6 17.53 16.95 36.75
C SER A 6 18.03 15.77 35.92
N THR A 7 17.14 15.11 35.17
CA THR A 7 17.51 14.17 34.13
C THR A 7 18.27 15.00 33.11
N GLN A 8 19.61 14.91 33.10
CA GLN A 8 20.41 15.46 32.01
C GLN A 8 19.88 14.79 30.71
N ILE A 9 19.24 15.57 29.86
CA ILE A 9 18.77 15.11 28.54
C ILE A 9 20.03 14.72 27.78
N ALA A 10 20.19 13.44 27.47
CA ALA A 10 21.31 12.96 26.67
C ALA A 10 21.25 13.55 25.27
N ILE A 11 22.29 14.24 24.84
CA ILE A 11 22.40 14.82 23.51
C ILE A 11 22.78 13.70 22.55
N PRO A 12 22.07 13.55 21.40
CA PRO A 12 22.37 12.51 20.42
C PRO A 12 23.67 12.83 19.68
N SER A 13 24.29 11.80 19.12
CA SER A 13 25.47 11.90 18.26
C SER A 13 25.10 11.63 16.80
N VAL A 14 25.88 12.18 15.87
CA VAL A 14 25.72 11.94 14.44
C VAL A 14 25.73 10.44 14.14
N GLY A 15 24.79 9.99 13.31
CA GLY A 15 24.60 8.59 12.97
C GLY A 15 23.70 7.79 13.92
N GLN A 16 23.27 8.36 15.03
CA GLN A 16 22.29 7.71 15.90
C GLN A 16 20.87 7.88 15.35
N VAL A 17 20.00 6.91 15.69
CA VAL A 17 18.58 7.02 15.41
C VAL A 17 17.87 7.55 16.65
N VAL A 18 17.01 8.53 16.46
CA VAL A 18 16.23 9.16 17.51
C VAL A 18 14.74 9.11 17.18
N ALA A 19 13.90 9.07 18.19
CA ALA A 19 12.48 9.29 18.03
C ALA A 19 12.15 10.72 18.45
N VAL A 20 11.45 11.46 17.59
CA VAL A 20 11.00 12.83 17.80
C VAL A 20 9.61 12.99 17.18
N ARG A 21 8.66 13.57 17.90
CA ARG A 21 7.29 13.81 17.42
C ARG A 21 6.65 12.57 16.80
N GLN A 22 6.83 11.42 17.46
CA GLN A 22 6.29 10.11 17.09
C GLN A 22 6.84 9.54 15.75
N ARG A 23 7.98 10.03 15.27
CA ARG A 23 8.67 9.55 14.07
C ARG A 23 10.13 9.23 14.37
N LEU A 24 10.70 8.37 13.53
CA LEU A 24 12.09 7.98 13.61
C LEU A 24 12.95 8.83 12.66
N TYR A 25 14.08 9.28 13.19
CA TYR A 25 15.02 10.10 12.45
C TYR A 25 16.46 9.63 12.64
N LEU A 26 17.24 9.73 11.58
CA LEU A 26 18.70 9.64 11.64
C LEU A 26 19.26 11.02 11.95
N VAL A 27 20.17 11.10 12.91
CA VAL A 27 20.90 12.33 13.24
C VAL A 27 21.98 12.57 12.21
N GLU A 28 21.83 13.65 11.43
CA GLU A 28 22.81 14.03 10.41
C GLU A 28 23.84 15.01 10.92
N ARG A 29 23.42 15.93 11.79
CA ARG A 29 24.30 16.95 12.33
C ARG A 29 23.86 17.38 13.73
N VAL A 30 24.84 17.68 14.59
CA VAL A 30 24.63 18.24 15.93
C VAL A 30 25.46 19.48 16.07
N VAL A 31 24.82 20.61 16.39
CA VAL A 31 25.47 21.90 16.63
C VAL A 31 25.24 22.27 18.09
N GLY A 32 26.32 22.24 18.87
CA GLY A 32 26.28 22.61 20.28
C GLY A 32 25.92 24.08 20.52
N PRO A 33 25.49 24.43 21.74
CA PRO A 33 25.12 25.80 22.10
C PRO A 33 26.30 26.76 21.96
N VAL A 34 26.02 27.94 21.40
CA VAL A 34 27.04 29.00 21.24
C VAL A 34 27.27 29.75 22.56
N LYS A 35 26.24 29.88 23.39
CA LYS A 35 26.28 30.53 24.70
C LYS A 35 25.71 29.62 25.78
N SER A 36 26.15 29.82 27.00
CA SER A 36 25.58 29.12 28.15
C SER A 36 24.09 29.46 28.30
N GLY A 37 23.23 28.44 28.18
CA GLY A 37 21.78 28.56 28.20
C GLY A 37 21.09 28.42 26.84
N ASP A 38 21.84 28.37 25.74
CA ASP A 38 21.29 28.02 24.45
C ASP A 38 21.03 26.51 24.31
N SER A 39 20.11 26.12 23.48
CA SER A 39 19.80 24.71 23.19
C SER A 39 20.67 24.17 22.07
N THR A 40 20.85 22.85 22.05
CA THR A 40 21.58 22.14 20.99
C THR A 40 20.68 22.00 19.76
N LEU A 41 21.14 22.48 18.62
CA LEU A 41 20.46 22.28 17.35
C LEU A 41 20.83 20.90 16.78
N VAL A 42 19.83 20.10 16.43
CA VAL A 42 20.00 18.77 15.83
C VAL A 42 19.28 18.74 14.49
N GLU A 43 20.05 18.45 13.44
CA GLU A 43 19.52 18.23 12.08
C GLU A 43 19.22 16.74 11.91
N LEU A 44 18.00 16.44 11.51
CA LEU A 44 17.43 15.10 11.48
C LEU A 44 16.91 14.78 10.08
N SER A 45 17.11 13.55 9.62
CA SER A 45 16.54 13.01 8.39
C SER A 45 15.57 11.89 8.74
N CYS A 46 14.32 12.00 8.32
CA CYS A 46 13.29 11.02 8.63
C CYS A 46 13.60 9.66 7.99
N VAL A 47 13.47 8.58 8.77
CA VAL A 47 13.66 7.20 8.31
C VAL A 47 12.35 6.42 8.17
N ASP A 48 11.22 7.02 8.56
CA ASP A 48 9.92 6.40 8.38
C ASP A 48 9.48 6.39 6.92
N ASP A 49 8.79 5.33 6.52
CA ASP A 49 8.44 5.02 5.12
C ASP A 49 7.62 6.12 4.42
N ASP A 50 6.78 6.84 5.16
CA ASP A 50 5.87 7.87 4.63
C ASP A 50 6.53 9.25 4.45
N ALA A 51 7.69 9.46 5.06
CA ALA A 51 8.40 10.74 5.07
C ALA A 51 9.92 10.58 4.92
N GLN A 52 10.39 9.45 4.38
CA GLN A 52 11.81 9.13 4.28
C GLN A 52 12.62 10.23 3.58
N GLY A 53 13.67 10.69 4.25
CA GLY A 53 14.56 11.74 3.77
C GLY A 53 14.04 13.17 3.96
N GLN A 54 12.87 13.38 4.57
CA GLN A 54 12.45 14.71 5.02
C GLN A 54 13.38 15.20 6.12
N GLN A 55 13.84 16.42 5.99
CA GLN A 55 14.71 17.05 6.97
C GLN A 55 13.89 17.78 8.03
N LEU A 56 14.33 17.66 9.27
CA LEU A 56 13.77 18.35 10.42
C LEU A 56 14.92 18.92 11.28
N GLU A 57 14.81 20.18 11.62
CA GLU A 57 15.72 20.82 12.57
C GLU A 57 14.99 21.00 13.90
N VAL A 58 15.61 20.58 14.99
CA VAL A 58 15.02 20.68 16.33
C VAL A 58 16.01 21.25 17.33
N LEU A 59 15.49 21.96 18.33
CA LEU A 59 16.23 22.30 19.53
C LEU A 59 16.04 21.16 20.53
N TRP A 60 17.04 20.33 20.67
CA TRP A 60 16.92 19.01 21.32
C TRP A 60 16.35 19.07 22.75
N GLU A 61 16.82 20.00 23.55
CA GLU A 61 16.35 20.14 24.92
C GLU A 61 14.93 20.68 25.05
N GLY A 62 14.38 21.22 23.96
CA GLY A 62 13.00 21.70 23.87
C GLY A 62 12.00 20.64 23.42
N GLU A 63 12.45 19.49 22.89
CA GLU A 63 11.58 18.43 22.43
C GLU A 63 11.08 17.57 23.61
N LEU A 64 9.74 17.51 23.76
CA LEU A 64 9.10 16.84 24.90
C LEU A 64 9.20 15.32 24.86
N ASP A 65 9.22 14.75 23.65
CA ASP A 65 9.23 13.30 23.41
C ASP A 65 10.54 12.81 22.75
N GLY A 66 11.53 13.71 22.61
CA GLY A 66 12.82 13.40 22.03
C GLY A 66 13.61 12.37 22.85
N HIS A 67 13.91 11.22 22.27
CA HIS A 67 14.78 10.23 22.91
C HIS A 67 15.65 9.48 21.91
N ILE A 68 16.83 9.10 22.35
CA ILE A 68 17.80 8.34 21.56
C ILE A 68 17.38 6.88 21.59
N LEU A 69 17.23 6.27 20.40
CA LEU A 69 17.06 4.83 20.30
C LEU A 69 18.43 4.18 20.41
N THR A 70 18.76 3.73 21.59
CA THR A 70 19.87 2.81 21.76
C THR A 70 19.48 1.49 21.15
N GLY A 71 20.19 1.05 20.11
CA GLY A 71 20.02 -0.32 19.59
C GLY A 71 20.13 -1.28 20.77
N GLU A 72 19.08 -2.05 21.05
CA GLU A 72 19.16 -3.05 22.10
C GLU A 72 20.23 -4.07 21.68
N ASP A 73 21.35 -4.06 22.40
CA ASP A 73 22.38 -5.06 22.23
C ASP A 73 21.78 -6.43 22.59
N TRP A 74 21.98 -7.42 21.73
CA TRP A 74 21.53 -8.80 21.98
C TRP A 74 22.00 -9.32 23.34
N ALA A 75 23.16 -8.88 23.80
CA ALA A 75 23.67 -9.16 25.15
C ALA A 75 22.77 -8.57 26.24
N ALA A 76 22.23 -7.37 26.05
CA ALA A 76 21.29 -6.75 26.98
C ALA A 76 19.95 -7.48 27.01
N ILE A 77 19.45 -7.94 25.86
CA ILE A 77 18.23 -8.76 25.78
C ILE A 77 18.45 -10.11 26.48
N ALA A 78 19.58 -10.77 26.23
CA ALA A 78 19.92 -12.04 26.89
C ALA A 78 20.06 -11.90 28.41
N SER A 79 20.60 -10.78 28.91
CA SER A 79 20.78 -10.53 30.32
C SER A 79 19.48 -10.19 31.07
N ARG A 80 18.50 -9.59 30.41
CA ARG A 80 17.19 -9.24 30.99
C ARG A 80 16.27 -10.45 31.15
N GLY A 81 16.56 -11.57 30.45
CA GLY A 81 15.71 -12.74 30.44
C GLY A 81 14.34 -12.51 29.75
N PHE A 82 13.47 -13.50 29.88
CA PHE A 82 12.11 -13.41 29.33
C PHE A 82 11.15 -12.75 30.32
N ASP A 83 10.20 -11.97 29.80
CA ASP A 83 9.11 -11.46 30.61
C ASP A 83 8.29 -12.60 31.25
N PRO A 84 7.84 -12.45 32.49
CA PRO A 84 6.95 -13.42 33.12
C PRO A 84 5.71 -13.66 32.24
N PRO A 85 5.22 -14.91 32.11
CA PRO A 85 4.08 -15.26 31.27
C PRO A 85 2.84 -14.39 31.49
N LYS A 86 2.61 -13.96 32.73
CA LYS A 86 1.48 -13.05 33.07
C LYS A 86 1.65 -11.66 32.43
N ARG A 87 2.88 -11.10 32.44
CA ARG A 87 3.16 -9.78 31.81
C ARG A 87 3.05 -9.87 30.30
N PHE A 88 3.62 -10.91 29.72
CA PHE A 88 3.50 -11.18 28.29
C PHE A 88 2.06 -11.41 27.87
N GLY A 89 1.28 -12.17 28.65
CA GLY A 89 -0.15 -12.36 28.43
C GLY A 89 -0.94 -11.05 28.52
N ALA A 90 -0.63 -10.18 29.48
CA ALA A 90 -1.24 -8.85 29.59
C ALA A 90 -0.89 -7.96 28.38
N TYR A 91 0.36 -7.96 27.93
CA TYR A 91 0.81 -7.27 26.74
C TYR A 91 0.09 -7.75 25.48
N LEU A 92 0.01 -9.08 25.27
CA LEU A 92 -0.73 -9.67 24.15
C LEU A 92 -2.24 -9.32 24.20
N ASN A 93 -2.83 -9.34 25.39
CA ASN A 93 -4.23 -8.93 25.54
C ASN A 93 -4.42 -7.44 25.22
N THR A 94 -3.51 -6.57 25.65
CA THR A 94 -3.56 -5.15 25.32
C THR A 94 -3.41 -4.92 23.83
N LEU A 95 -2.49 -5.62 23.15
CA LEU A 95 -2.36 -5.60 21.71
C LEU A 95 -3.64 -6.09 21.02
N ARG A 96 -4.23 -7.18 21.50
CA ARG A 96 -5.51 -7.69 20.97
C ARG A 96 -6.63 -6.68 21.14
N TRP A 97 -6.72 -6.02 22.27
CA TRP A 97 -7.72 -4.98 22.53
C TRP A 97 -7.54 -3.77 21.59
N ASN A 98 -6.31 -3.32 21.38
CA ASN A 98 -6.01 -2.26 20.45
C ASN A 98 -6.13 -2.68 18.98
N CYS A 99 -6.07 -3.99 18.68
CA CYS A 99 -6.14 -4.58 17.35
C CYS A 99 -7.45 -5.34 17.08
N VAL A 100 -8.47 -5.23 17.95
CA VAL A 100 -9.76 -5.94 17.77
C VAL A 100 -10.33 -5.75 16.38
N THR A 101 -10.24 -4.53 15.85
CA THR A 101 -10.70 -4.21 14.50
C THR A 101 -9.80 -4.77 13.40
N SER A 102 -8.53 -5.07 13.67
CA SER A 102 -7.60 -5.58 12.65
C SER A 102 -7.78 -7.07 12.36
N THR A 103 -8.35 -7.81 13.29
CA THR A 103 -8.57 -9.27 13.19
C THR A 103 -10.01 -9.62 12.80
N ASP A 104 -10.99 -8.78 13.12
CA ASP A 104 -12.39 -9.02 12.79
C ASP A 104 -12.72 -8.53 11.37
N ALA A 105 -12.98 -9.47 10.47
CA ALA A 105 -13.35 -9.17 9.08
C ALA A 105 -14.73 -8.49 8.94
N LYS A 106 -15.55 -8.50 9.99
CA LYS A 106 -16.88 -7.86 10.00
C LYS A 106 -16.81 -6.37 10.37
N LEU A 107 -15.76 -5.94 11.04
CA LEU A 107 -15.56 -4.54 11.43
C LEU A 107 -14.73 -3.80 10.38
N LEU A 108 -15.38 -2.98 9.58
CA LEU A 108 -14.75 -2.15 8.56
C LEU A 108 -14.26 -0.83 9.18
N GLN A 109 -13.01 -0.45 8.96
CA GLN A 109 -12.42 0.79 9.48
C GLN A 109 -12.30 1.89 8.43
N SER A 110 -11.88 1.52 7.22
CA SER A 110 -11.61 2.49 6.15
C SER A 110 -12.80 3.38 5.80
N PRO A 111 -14.08 2.89 5.81
CA PRO A 111 -15.22 3.73 5.51
C PRO A 111 -15.39 4.93 6.45
N PHE A 112 -15.09 4.73 7.73
CA PHE A 112 -15.20 5.79 8.75
C PHE A 112 -14.04 6.80 8.76
N ARG A 113 -12.99 6.49 8.01
CA ARG A 113 -11.78 7.31 7.94
C ARG A 113 -11.55 7.89 6.54
N ALA A 114 -12.45 7.66 5.62
CA ALA A 114 -12.40 8.18 4.26
C ALA A 114 -13.28 9.44 4.12
N GLY A 115 -12.79 10.43 3.40
CA GLY A 115 -13.54 11.64 3.05
C GLY A 115 -14.50 11.42 1.88
N ILE A 116 -15.40 10.43 1.99
CA ILE A 116 -16.32 10.04 0.93
C ILE A 116 -17.76 9.93 1.44
N ARG A 117 -18.72 10.15 0.54
CA ARG A 117 -20.08 9.68 0.76
C ARG A 117 -20.10 8.17 0.45
N LEU A 118 -20.52 7.39 1.44
CA LEU A 118 -20.62 5.94 1.33
C LEU A 118 -21.96 5.53 0.77
N ASP A 119 -21.92 4.79 -0.32
CA ASP A 119 -23.05 4.03 -0.80
C ASP A 119 -22.89 2.56 -0.35
N PRO A 120 -23.95 1.92 0.20
CA PRO A 120 -23.83 0.58 0.77
C PRO A 120 -23.25 -0.48 -0.17
N TYR A 121 -23.51 -0.36 -1.47
CA TYR A 121 -23.00 -1.28 -2.48
C TYR A 121 -21.46 -1.22 -2.60
N GLN A 122 -20.84 -0.07 -2.31
CA GLN A 122 -19.38 0.10 -2.39
C GLN A 122 -18.61 -0.66 -1.28
N LEU A 123 -19.32 -1.10 -0.25
CA LEU A 123 -18.73 -1.90 0.83
C LEU A 123 -18.60 -3.40 0.50
N GLU A 124 -19.35 -3.90 -0.49
CA GLU A 124 -19.30 -5.31 -0.85
C GLU A 124 -17.94 -5.80 -1.35
N PRO A 125 -17.21 -5.06 -2.24
CA PRO A 125 -15.85 -5.43 -2.62
C PRO A 125 -14.89 -5.46 -1.41
N LEU A 126 -15.02 -4.50 -0.50
CA LEU A 126 -14.21 -4.44 0.72
C LEU A 126 -14.49 -5.65 1.63
N ARG A 127 -15.79 -5.95 1.89
CA ARG A 127 -16.19 -7.12 2.67
C ARG A 127 -15.63 -8.42 2.07
N LYS A 128 -15.75 -8.57 0.75
CA LYS A 128 -15.23 -9.75 0.03
C LYS A 128 -13.71 -9.83 0.11
N ALA A 129 -12.98 -8.72 -0.06
CA ALA A 129 -11.53 -8.67 0.07
C ALA A 129 -11.04 -9.15 1.45
N LEU A 130 -11.76 -8.81 2.52
CA LEU A 130 -11.38 -9.20 3.88
C LEU A 130 -11.61 -10.67 4.19
N LEU A 131 -12.51 -11.35 3.48
CA LEU A 131 -12.75 -12.78 3.63
C LEU A 131 -11.71 -13.63 2.89
N LEU A 132 -10.99 -13.06 1.95
CA LEU A 132 -9.96 -13.77 1.21
C LEU A 132 -8.63 -13.80 1.99
N PRO A 133 -7.96 -14.94 2.08
CA PRO A 133 -6.63 -15.02 2.68
C PRO A 133 -5.60 -14.20 1.89
N ARG A 134 -5.71 -14.20 0.55
CA ARG A 134 -5.05 -13.28 -0.37
C ARG A 134 -6.11 -12.58 -1.19
N VAL A 135 -6.01 -11.26 -1.30
CA VAL A 135 -6.95 -10.46 -2.07
C VAL A 135 -6.61 -10.61 -3.56
N ASN A 136 -7.20 -11.61 -4.21
CA ASN A 136 -7.22 -11.73 -5.65
C ASN A 136 -8.67 -11.42 -6.08
N LEU A 137 -8.95 -10.13 -6.33
CA LEU A 137 -10.33 -9.66 -6.56
C LEU A 137 -10.43 -8.88 -7.86
N PHE A 138 -11.48 -9.17 -8.62
CA PHE A 138 -11.84 -8.47 -9.84
C PHE A 138 -13.11 -7.64 -9.63
N ILE A 139 -13.01 -6.32 -9.69
CA ILE A 139 -14.16 -5.40 -9.64
C ILE A 139 -14.53 -5.05 -11.08
N ALA A 140 -15.66 -5.58 -11.52
CA ALA A 140 -16.16 -5.49 -12.90
C ALA A 140 -17.43 -4.63 -13.00
N ASP A 141 -17.49 -3.56 -12.24
CA ASP A 141 -18.63 -2.65 -12.15
C ASP A 141 -18.68 -1.67 -13.32
N ASP A 142 -19.89 -1.24 -13.65
CA ASP A 142 -20.10 -0.22 -14.70
C ASP A 142 -19.31 1.07 -14.45
N VAL A 143 -19.10 1.84 -15.52
CA VAL A 143 -18.46 3.16 -15.45
C VAL A 143 -19.23 4.08 -14.49
N GLY A 144 -18.52 4.75 -13.58
CA GLY A 144 -19.10 5.74 -12.67
C GLY A 144 -19.76 5.16 -11.41
N LEU A 145 -19.60 3.86 -11.12
CA LEU A 145 -20.01 3.26 -9.84
C LEU A 145 -18.95 3.42 -8.72
N GLY A 146 -17.82 4.05 -9.02
CA GLY A 146 -16.82 4.38 -8.01
C GLY A 146 -15.76 3.32 -7.79
N LYS A 147 -15.32 2.59 -8.82
CA LYS A 147 -14.24 1.59 -8.72
C LYS A 147 -12.98 2.11 -8.02
N THR A 148 -12.59 3.37 -8.26
CA THR A 148 -11.48 4.03 -7.57
C THR A 148 -11.72 4.15 -6.07
N ILE A 149 -12.98 4.48 -5.67
CA ILE A 149 -13.38 4.55 -4.27
C ILE A 149 -13.29 3.17 -3.62
N GLU A 150 -13.78 2.14 -4.27
CA GLU A 150 -13.74 0.76 -3.78
C GLU A 150 -12.31 0.25 -3.61
N ALA A 151 -11.46 0.54 -4.60
CA ALA A 151 -10.04 0.22 -4.54
C ALA A 151 -9.33 0.98 -3.41
N GLY A 152 -9.63 2.26 -3.23
CA GLY A 152 -9.12 3.10 -2.15
C GLY A 152 -9.54 2.59 -0.76
N LEU A 153 -10.81 2.19 -0.61
CA LEU A 153 -11.32 1.57 0.63
C LEU A 153 -10.56 0.28 0.97
N ILE A 154 -10.36 -0.60 -0.02
CA ILE A 154 -9.62 -1.87 0.14
C ILE A 154 -8.16 -1.58 0.50
N ALA A 155 -7.48 -0.70 -0.26
CA ALA A 155 -6.09 -0.35 -0.03
C ALA A 155 -5.88 0.20 1.39
N ARG A 156 -6.70 1.16 1.80
CA ARG A 156 -6.63 1.75 3.14
C ARG A 156 -6.90 0.74 4.24
N GLU A 157 -7.91 -0.12 4.08
CA GLU A 157 -8.24 -1.15 5.06
C GLU A 157 -7.09 -2.15 5.24
N LEU A 158 -6.49 -2.61 4.14
CA LEU A 158 -5.36 -3.55 4.17
C LEU A 158 -4.11 -2.93 4.82
N LEU A 159 -3.84 -1.63 4.58
CA LEU A 159 -2.78 -0.88 5.25
C LEU A 159 -3.03 -0.79 6.76
N MET A 160 -4.24 -0.40 7.18
CA MET A 160 -4.59 -0.30 8.60
C MET A 160 -4.51 -1.65 9.32
N ARG A 161 -4.85 -2.74 8.63
CA ARG A 161 -4.71 -4.12 9.14
C ARG A 161 -3.28 -4.66 9.06
N LYS A 162 -2.32 -3.87 8.57
CA LYS A 162 -0.92 -4.26 8.36
C LYS A 162 -0.75 -5.52 7.48
N LYS A 163 -1.77 -5.82 6.65
CA LYS A 163 -1.69 -6.88 5.64
C LYS A 163 -0.91 -6.42 4.41
N VAL A 164 -0.91 -5.13 4.13
CA VAL A 164 -0.19 -4.50 3.02
C VAL A 164 0.68 -3.38 3.57
N ARG A 165 1.87 -3.25 3.00
CA ARG A 165 2.82 -2.17 3.25
C ARG A 165 3.13 -1.39 1.99
N GLU A 166 3.13 -2.07 0.86
CA GLU A 166 3.56 -1.53 -0.43
C GLU A 166 2.44 -1.67 -1.46
N ILE A 167 2.19 -0.60 -2.20
CA ILE A 167 1.10 -0.56 -3.18
C ILE A 167 1.62 0.00 -4.50
N VAL A 168 1.34 -0.71 -5.57
CA VAL A 168 1.54 -0.25 -6.94
C VAL A 168 0.18 -0.14 -7.64
N VAL A 169 -0.15 1.04 -8.12
CA VAL A 169 -1.33 1.27 -8.96
C VAL A 169 -0.88 1.45 -10.40
N ALA A 170 -1.30 0.56 -11.27
CA ALA A 170 -1.08 0.65 -12.70
C ALA A 170 -2.38 1.10 -13.39
N CYS A 171 -2.35 2.22 -14.08
CA CYS A 171 -3.53 2.82 -14.71
C CYS A 171 -3.20 3.41 -16.10
N PRO A 172 -4.22 3.79 -16.91
CA PRO A 172 -3.98 4.56 -18.12
C PRO A 172 -3.24 5.88 -17.84
N PRO A 173 -2.37 6.36 -18.73
CA PRO A 173 -1.60 7.60 -18.53
C PRO A 173 -2.47 8.81 -18.19
N SER A 174 -3.66 8.93 -18.77
CA SER A 174 -4.61 10.02 -18.51
C SER A 174 -5.22 10.01 -17.13
N MET A 175 -5.15 8.89 -16.42
CA MET A 175 -5.78 8.70 -15.10
C MET A 175 -4.79 8.88 -13.93
N LEU A 176 -3.48 8.99 -14.19
CA LEU A 176 -2.45 9.05 -13.15
C LEU A 176 -2.69 10.17 -12.13
N LEU A 177 -2.96 11.39 -12.61
CA LEU A 177 -3.19 12.54 -11.73
C LEU A 177 -4.50 12.39 -10.96
N GLN A 178 -5.56 11.91 -11.61
CA GLN A 178 -6.84 11.66 -10.97
C GLN A 178 -6.71 10.61 -9.84
N TRP A 179 -6.01 9.51 -10.10
CA TRP A 179 -5.75 8.48 -9.10
C TRP A 179 -4.98 9.05 -7.90
N ARG A 180 -3.91 9.81 -8.15
CA ARG A 180 -3.12 10.45 -7.09
C ARG A 180 -3.99 11.35 -6.23
N ASP A 181 -4.70 12.28 -6.87
CA ASP A 181 -5.48 13.30 -6.18
C ASP A 181 -6.67 12.69 -5.41
N GLU A 182 -7.34 11.68 -5.97
CA GLU A 182 -8.42 10.96 -5.28
C GLU A 182 -7.93 10.15 -4.07
N LEU A 183 -6.81 9.43 -4.21
CA LEU A 183 -6.25 8.64 -3.11
C LEU A 183 -5.76 9.53 -1.97
N GLU A 184 -5.14 10.67 -2.29
CA GLU A 184 -4.69 11.64 -1.29
C GLU A 184 -5.87 12.37 -0.63
N ALA A 185 -6.75 12.99 -1.41
CA ALA A 185 -7.84 13.81 -0.88
C ALA A 185 -8.89 13.01 -0.10
N ARG A 186 -9.22 11.79 -0.58
CA ARG A 186 -10.30 10.98 0.01
C ARG A 186 -9.83 9.98 1.06
N PHE A 187 -8.62 9.46 0.91
CA PHE A 187 -8.10 8.39 1.76
C PHE A 187 -6.87 8.78 2.56
N GLY A 188 -6.29 9.96 2.31
CA GLY A 188 -5.03 10.38 2.93
C GLY A 188 -3.86 9.49 2.55
N LEU A 189 -3.90 8.88 1.37
CA LEU A 189 -2.86 8.01 0.86
C LEU A 189 -2.04 8.74 -0.19
N VAL A 190 -0.82 9.12 0.17
CA VAL A 190 0.12 9.78 -0.74
C VAL A 190 0.80 8.73 -1.63
N PHE A 191 0.80 8.98 -2.93
CA PHE A 191 1.43 8.15 -3.95
C PHE A 191 2.38 8.97 -4.80
N GLU A 192 3.53 8.42 -5.12
CA GLU A 192 4.46 8.99 -6.09
C GLU A 192 4.17 8.45 -7.49
N ILE A 193 4.19 9.35 -8.48
CA ILE A 193 4.08 8.94 -9.88
C ILE A 193 5.45 8.55 -10.39
N LEU A 194 5.64 7.26 -10.69
CA LEU A 194 6.87 6.76 -11.26
C LEU A 194 6.88 7.01 -12.77
N ASP A 195 7.45 8.12 -13.16
CA ASP A 195 7.64 8.55 -14.53
C ASP A 195 9.11 8.91 -14.82
N LYS A 196 9.37 9.46 -16.00
CA LYS A 196 10.73 9.91 -16.40
C LYS A 196 11.28 11.00 -15.49
N VAL A 197 10.43 11.91 -15.03
CA VAL A 197 10.84 13.04 -14.18
C VAL A 197 11.27 12.52 -12.81
N PHE A 198 10.44 11.64 -12.22
CA PHE A 198 10.77 11.00 -10.95
C PHE A 198 12.04 10.15 -11.04
N LEU A 199 12.18 9.36 -12.10
CA LEU A 199 13.38 8.55 -12.30
C LEU A 199 14.64 9.39 -12.42
N GLN A 200 14.60 10.54 -13.13
CA GLN A 200 15.71 11.48 -13.22
C GLN A 200 16.01 12.12 -11.86
N LYS A 201 14.99 12.49 -11.09
CA LYS A 201 15.14 13.03 -9.73
C LYS A 201 15.88 12.03 -8.83
N VAL A 202 15.43 10.77 -8.78
CA VAL A 202 16.08 9.72 -7.98
C VAL A 202 17.54 9.52 -8.40
N ARG A 203 17.82 9.44 -9.70
CA ARG A 203 19.19 9.28 -10.20
C ARG A 203 20.11 10.44 -9.83
N ARG A 204 19.59 11.67 -9.86
CA ARG A 204 20.33 12.87 -9.49
C ARG A 204 20.61 12.95 -7.99
N GLU A 205 19.62 12.60 -7.16
CA GLU A 205 19.68 12.76 -5.70
C GLU A 205 20.35 11.57 -5.01
N ARG A 206 20.16 10.36 -5.54
CA ARG A 206 20.60 9.12 -4.89
C ARG A 206 21.57 8.26 -5.72
N GLY A 207 21.86 8.69 -6.96
CA GLY A 207 22.76 7.97 -7.87
C GLY A 207 22.04 6.95 -8.76
N PHE A 208 22.78 6.45 -9.75
CA PHE A 208 22.24 5.51 -10.77
C PHE A 208 22.04 4.10 -10.26
N GLY A 209 22.71 3.72 -9.17
CA GLY A 209 22.60 2.37 -8.59
C GLY A 209 21.38 2.14 -7.70
N VAL A 210 20.62 3.19 -7.39
CA VAL A 210 19.45 3.07 -6.53
C VAL A 210 18.24 2.58 -7.34
N ASN A 211 17.60 1.53 -6.86
CA ASN A 211 16.35 1.07 -7.43
C ASN A 211 15.23 2.06 -7.07
N PRO A 212 14.56 2.71 -8.05
CA PRO A 212 13.54 3.73 -7.75
C PRO A 212 12.35 3.18 -6.95
N TRP A 213 12.03 1.91 -7.07
CA TRP A 213 10.93 1.26 -6.35
C TRP A 213 11.17 1.10 -4.86
N THR A 214 12.41 1.25 -4.39
CA THR A 214 12.73 1.22 -2.96
C THR A 214 12.60 2.58 -2.28
N THR A 215 12.33 3.64 -3.03
CA THR A 215 12.33 5.02 -2.51
C THR A 215 11.05 5.41 -1.80
N ASN A 216 9.94 4.76 -2.13
CA ASN A 216 8.62 5.01 -1.55
C ASN A 216 7.83 3.70 -1.45
N PRO A 217 6.89 3.58 -0.51
CA PRO A 217 6.06 2.38 -0.37
C PRO A 217 4.86 2.37 -1.32
N ARG A 218 4.53 3.48 -1.97
CA ARG A 218 3.33 3.62 -2.80
C ARG A 218 3.63 4.35 -4.10
N PHE A 219 3.35 3.68 -5.21
CA PHE A 219 3.60 4.18 -6.55
C PHE A 219 2.39 4.10 -7.46
N LEU A 220 2.27 5.10 -8.32
CA LEU A 220 1.42 5.13 -9.51
C LEU A 220 2.29 5.00 -10.74
N ILE A 221 1.92 4.13 -11.66
CA ILE A 221 2.64 3.95 -12.93
C ILE A 221 1.65 3.80 -14.08
N SER A 222 2.02 4.29 -15.26
CA SER A 222 1.20 4.05 -16.44
C SER A 222 1.43 2.64 -16.99
N HIS A 223 0.38 2.05 -17.59
CA HIS A 223 0.48 0.76 -18.25
C HIS A 223 1.62 0.67 -19.27
N ARG A 224 1.89 1.78 -19.99
CA ARG A 224 2.96 1.85 -20.98
C ARG A 224 4.35 1.69 -20.39
N LEU A 225 4.55 2.18 -19.16
CA LEU A 225 5.85 2.09 -18.50
C LEU A 225 6.11 0.71 -17.89
N LEU A 226 5.08 -0.11 -17.70
CA LEU A 226 5.24 -1.52 -17.31
C LEU A 226 5.89 -2.37 -18.41
N ILE A 227 5.87 -1.91 -19.66
CA ILE A 227 6.47 -2.60 -20.81
C ILE A 227 7.93 -2.16 -20.99
N ASP A 228 8.28 -0.98 -20.49
CA ASP A 228 9.60 -0.40 -20.62
C ASP A 228 10.55 -1.00 -19.56
N GLU A 229 11.61 -1.67 -20.02
CA GLU A 229 12.60 -2.33 -19.16
C GLU A 229 13.30 -1.37 -18.19
N ALA A 230 13.37 -0.09 -18.50
CA ALA A 230 13.93 0.91 -17.56
C ALA A 230 13.12 1.01 -16.26
N TYR A 231 11.84 0.62 -16.27
CA TYR A 231 10.94 0.59 -15.14
C TYR A 231 10.60 -0.84 -14.68
N ALA A 232 10.41 -1.75 -15.63
CA ALA A 232 9.99 -3.11 -15.37
C ALA A 232 11.12 -3.97 -14.75
N ALA A 233 12.36 -3.82 -15.21
CA ALA A 233 13.48 -4.58 -14.64
C ALA A 233 13.73 -4.23 -13.17
N PRO A 234 13.85 -2.94 -12.76
CA PRO A 234 13.94 -2.58 -11.35
C PRO A 234 12.73 -3.02 -10.52
N LEU A 235 11.52 -3.06 -11.11
CA LEU A 235 10.33 -3.56 -10.44
C LEU A 235 10.44 -5.06 -10.14
N ARG A 236 10.89 -5.86 -11.12
CA ARG A 236 11.14 -7.29 -10.92
C ARG A 236 12.17 -7.54 -9.84
N ASP A 237 13.26 -6.78 -9.84
CA ASP A 237 14.31 -6.88 -8.84
C ASP A 237 13.78 -6.56 -7.44
N TRP A 238 12.98 -5.51 -7.31
CA TRP A 238 12.36 -5.11 -6.05
C TRP A 238 11.33 -6.12 -5.54
N LEU A 239 10.52 -6.69 -6.42
CA LEU A 239 9.53 -7.72 -6.08
C LEU A 239 10.17 -9.08 -5.79
N GLY A 240 11.31 -9.39 -6.41
CA GLY A 240 11.89 -10.73 -6.38
C GLY A 240 10.98 -11.76 -7.03
N THR A 241 10.98 -12.98 -6.51
CA THR A 241 10.05 -14.03 -6.92
C THR A 241 8.65 -13.85 -6.34
N PHE A 242 8.58 -13.29 -5.14
CA PHE A 242 7.33 -13.00 -4.42
C PHE A 242 7.60 -11.97 -3.31
N ARG A 243 6.75 -10.95 -3.20
CA ARG A 243 6.89 -9.89 -2.19
C ARG A 243 5.71 -9.89 -1.22
N PRO A 244 5.93 -10.32 0.04
CA PRO A 244 4.90 -10.27 1.07
C PRO A 244 4.51 -8.82 1.42
N GLY A 245 3.22 -8.61 1.70
CA GLY A 245 2.69 -7.30 2.06
C GLY A 245 2.59 -6.33 0.88
N SER A 246 2.61 -6.82 -0.35
CA SER A 246 2.48 -6.01 -1.56
C SER A 246 1.10 -6.14 -2.20
N LEU A 247 0.59 -5.05 -2.75
CA LEU A 247 -0.67 -4.97 -3.48
C LEU A 247 -0.46 -4.35 -4.87
N LEU A 248 -0.90 -5.06 -5.90
CA LEU A 248 -1.06 -4.52 -7.24
C LEU A 248 -2.53 -4.13 -7.47
N ILE A 249 -2.78 -2.89 -7.81
CA ILE A 249 -4.07 -2.40 -8.32
C ILE A 249 -3.90 -2.15 -9.81
N MET A 250 -4.66 -2.85 -10.63
CA MET A 250 -4.64 -2.71 -12.09
C MET A 250 -5.96 -2.08 -12.55
N ASP A 251 -5.94 -0.79 -12.85
CA ASP A 251 -7.09 -0.11 -13.42
C ASP A 251 -7.18 -0.38 -14.92
N GLU A 252 -8.40 -0.39 -15.46
CA GLU A 252 -8.71 -0.79 -16.81
C GLU A 252 -7.98 -2.09 -17.22
N ALA A 253 -8.08 -3.09 -16.35
CA ALA A 253 -7.37 -4.37 -16.47
C ALA A 253 -7.61 -5.11 -17.80
N HIS A 254 -8.69 -4.77 -18.52
CA HIS A 254 -8.96 -5.33 -19.84
C HIS A 254 -7.84 -5.04 -20.87
N HIS A 255 -7.02 -4.00 -20.65
CA HIS A 255 -5.83 -3.74 -21.47
C HIS A 255 -4.76 -4.83 -21.35
N ALA A 256 -4.72 -5.55 -20.23
CA ALA A 256 -3.83 -6.69 -20.03
C ALA A 256 -4.37 -8.01 -20.61
N ALA A 257 -5.57 -7.99 -21.18
CA ALA A 257 -6.13 -9.14 -21.88
C ALA A 257 -5.51 -9.31 -23.29
N PRO A 258 -5.34 -10.55 -23.77
CA PRO A 258 -4.97 -10.80 -25.16
C PRO A 258 -5.99 -10.18 -26.12
N SER A 259 -5.51 -9.58 -27.21
CA SER A 259 -6.32 -8.83 -28.17
C SER A 259 -7.19 -9.68 -29.10
N SER A 260 -7.05 -10.99 -29.13
CA SER A 260 -7.82 -11.86 -30.00
C SER A 260 -8.54 -12.99 -29.26
N GLY A 261 -9.73 -13.36 -29.78
CA GLY A 261 -10.57 -14.45 -29.27
C GLY A 261 -10.03 -15.86 -29.55
N GLN A 262 -8.93 -16.01 -30.27
CA GLN A 262 -8.38 -17.32 -30.59
C GLN A 262 -7.65 -17.92 -29.37
N ARG A 263 -7.78 -19.25 -29.22
CA ARG A 263 -7.18 -20.02 -28.11
C ARG A 263 -5.66 -19.86 -28.01
N TYR A 264 -5.00 -19.55 -29.13
CA TYR A 264 -3.56 -19.34 -29.27
C TYR A 264 -3.20 -17.89 -29.62
N ALA A 265 -4.03 -16.92 -29.16
CA ALA A 265 -3.72 -15.51 -29.37
C ALA A 265 -2.35 -15.16 -28.78
N ILE A 266 -1.55 -14.46 -29.55
CA ILE A 266 -0.26 -13.92 -29.10
C ILE A 266 -0.53 -12.87 -28.05
N ASP A 267 0.09 -13.02 -26.89
CA ASP A 267 -0.01 -12.04 -25.83
C ASP A 267 0.62 -10.71 -26.29
N SER A 268 -0.08 -9.62 -26.07
CA SER A 268 0.48 -8.28 -26.26
C SER A 268 1.61 -8.01 -25.25
N ASP A 269 2.43 -7.00 -25.50
CA ASP A 269 3.53 -6.65 -24.61
C ASP A 269 3.04 -6.39 -23.19
N ILE A 270 1.90 -5.67 -23.05
CA ILE A 270 1.30 -5.42 -21.74
C ILE A 270 0.78 -6.72 -21.10
N THR A 271 0.20 -7.62 -21.86
CA THR A 271 -0.25 -8.91 -21.35
C THR A 271 0.92 -9.73 -20.80
N ARG A 272 2.05 -9.75 -21.52
CA ARG A 272 3.27 -10.44 -21.08
C ARG A 272 3.86 -9.80 -19.82
N ALA A 273 3.95 -8.47 -19.79
CA ALA A 273 4.47 -7.74 -18.64
C ALA A 273 3.62 -7.98 -17.38
N VAL A 274 2.29 -7.88 -17.50
CA VAL A 274 1.39 -8.07 -16.35
C VAL A 274 1.36 -9.55 -15.92
N ARG A 275 1.45 -10.50 -16.85
CA ARG A 275 1.55 -11.93 -16.54
C ARG A 275 2.82 -12.27 -15.76
N ASP A 276 3.94 -11.62 -16.06
CA ASP A 276 5.21 -11.80 -15.34
C ASP A 276 5.19 -11.13 -13.96
N LEU A 277 4.67 -9.90 -13.88
CA LEU A 277 4.72 -9.08 -12.66
C LEU A 277 3.65 -9.48 -11.64
N SER A 278 2.43 -9.75 -12.09
CA SER A 278 1.26 -9.98 -11.22
C SER A 278 1.47 -11.08 -10.18
N PRO A 279 2.04 -12.27 -10.50
CA PRO A 279 2.25 -13.33 -9.52
C PRO A 279 3.26 -12.99 -8.41
N ARG A 280 4.09 -11.98 -8.62
CA ARG A 280 5.11 -11.54 -7.66
C ARG A 280 4.52 -10.73 -6.51
N PHE A 281 3.32 -10.15 -6.72
CA PHE A 281 2.56 -9.47 -5.67
C PHE A 281 1.76 -10.45 -4.83
N GLU A 282 1.68 -10.20 -3.53
CA GLU A 282 0.83 -11.01 -2.65
C GLU A 282 -0.65 -10.79 -2.92
N HIS A 283 -1.07 -9.54 -3.07
CA HIS A 283 -2.46 -9.15 -3.31
C HIS A 283 -2.62 -8.50 -4.68
N ARG A 284 -3.76 -8.73 -5.32
CA ARG A 284 -4.08 -8.22 -6.65
C ARG A 284 -5.51 -7.76 -6.72
N LEU A 285 -5.71 -6.55 -7.21
CA LEU A 285 -7.01 -5.95 -7.40
C LEU A 285 -7.11 -5.47 -8.85
N PHE A 286 -7.96 -6.12 -9.64
CA PHE A 286 -8.20 -5.74 -11.03
C PHE A 286 -9.51 -5.00 -11.16
N LEU A 287 -9.50 -3.88 -11.87
CA LEU A 287 -10.65 -3.01 -12.08
C LEU A 287 -10.92 -2.91 -13.57
N SER A 288 -12.16 -3.09 -14.00
CA SER A 288 -12.57 -2.85 -15.39
C SER A 288 -14.08 -2.67 -15.47
N ALA A 289 -14.53 -1.76 -16.30
CA ALA A 289 -15.96 -1.67 -16.63
C ALA A 289 -16.39 -2.69 -17.70
N THR A 290 -15.45 -3.16 -18.50
CA THR A 290 -15.68 -4.08 -19.62
C THR A 290 -14.84 -5.34 -19.45
N PRO A 291 -15.21 -6.26 -18.53
CA PRO A 291 -14.43 -7.47 -18.29
C PRO A 291 -14.39 -8.40 -19.50
N HIS A 292 -15.37 -8.28 -20.39
CA HIS A 292 -15.48 -9.04 -21.63
C HIS A 292 -15.31 -8.11 -22.84
N ASN A 293 -14.18 -8.16 -23.50
CA ASN A 293 -13.97 -7.54 -24.82
C ASN A 293 -14.69 -8.32 -25.95
N GLY A 294 -15.88 -8.87 -25.65
CA GLY A 294 -16.63 -9.72 -26.57
C GLY A 294 -16.09 -11.16 -26.73
N HIS A 295 -14.96 -11.49 -26.11
CA HIS A 295 -14.30 -12.79 -26.27
C HIS A 295 -14.10 -13.47 -24.92
N SER A 296 -14.63 -14.69 -24.78
CA SER A 296 -14.49 -15.51 -23.57
C SER A 296 -13.02 -15.82 -23.19
N ASN A 297 -12.13 -15.88 -24.17
CA ASN A 297 -10.70 -16.13 -24.00
C ASN A 297 -9.96 -14.96 -23.31
N SER A 298 -10.32 -13.70 -23.63
CA SER A 298 -9.72 -12.52 -23.03
C SER A 298 -10.03 -12.47 -21.53
N PHE A 299 -11.27 -12.78 -21.16
CA PHE A 299 -11.69 -12.81 -19.77
C PHE A 299 -11.03 -13.94 -18.99
N SER A 300 -10.98 -15.18 -19.53
CA SER A 300 -10.30 -16.28 -18.85
C SER A 300 -8.81 -16.04 -18.67
N ALA A 301 -8.17 -15.34 -19.62
CA ALA A 301 -6.77 -14.94 -19.48
C ALA A 301 -6.55 -13.90 -18.37
N LEU A 302 -7.47 -12.94 -18.20
CA LEU A 302 -7.41 -11.99 -17.08
C LEU A 302 -7.60 -12.69 -15.74
N LEU A 303 -8.53 -13.64 -15.65
CA LEU A 303 -8.71 -14.44 -14.42
C LEU A 303 -7.48 -15.28 -14.11
N GLU A 304 -6.83 -15.88 -15.11
CA GLU A 304 -5.58 -16.60 -14.93
C GLU A 304 -4.46 -15.69 -14.41
N ILE A 305 -4.32 -14.47 -14.96
CA ILE A 305 -3.32 -13.49 -14.47
C ILE A 305 -3.65 -13.05 -13.04
N LEU A 306 -4.92 -12.90 -12.70
CA LEU A 306 -5.37 -12.52 -11.36
C LEU A 306 -5.09 -13.64 -10.36
N ASP A 307 -5.46 -14.87 -10.67
CA ASP A 307 -5.31 -16.03 -9.79
C ASP A 307 -5.00 -17.31 -10.59
N PRO A 308 -3.71 -17.57 -10.91
CA PRO A 308 -3.31 -18.71 -11.72
C PRO A 308 -3.50 -20.07 -11.02
N GLN A 309 -3.77 -20.06 -9.71
CA GLN A 309 -4.07 -21.30 -8.97
C GLN A 309 -5.52 -21.74 -9.16
N ARG A 310 -6.42 -20.82 -9.43
CA ARG A 310 -7.86 -21.09 -9.58
C ARG A 310 -8.33 -21.12 -11.03
N PHE A 311 -7.67 -20.37 -11.90
CA PHE A 311 -8.15 -20.16 -13.28
C PHE A 311 -7.07 -20.51 -14.30
N CYS A 312 -7.53 -20.97 -15.45
CA CYS A 312 -6.70 -21.29 -16.60
C CYS A 312 -7.29 -20.68 -17.85
N ARG A 313 -6.44 -20.13 -18.71
CA ARG A 313 -6.84 -19.55 -19.99
C ARG A 313 -7.57 -20.57 -20.87
N GLY A 314 -8.67 -20.12 -21.46
CA GLY A 314 -9.50 -20.96 -22.36
C GLY A 314 -10.42 -21.94 -21.63
N VAL A 315 -10.39 -21.99 -20.31
CA VAL A 315 -11.31 -22.76 -19.49
C VAL A 315 -12.41 -21.84 -18.95
N LYS A 316 -13.66 -22.23 -19.14
CA LYS A 316 -14.82 -21.48 -18.64
C LYS A 316 -14.87 -21.62 -17.10
N ALA A 317 -14.75 -20.50 -16.39
CA ALA A 317 -14.92 -20.49 -14.95
C ALA A 317 -16.37 -20.80 -14.54
N SER A 318 -16.56 -21.58 -13.48
CA SER A 318 -17.89 -21.82 -12.90
C SER A 318 -18.39 -20.55 -12.19
N LYS A 319 -19.71 -20.39 -12.09
CA LYS A 319 -20.32 -19.26 -11.37
C LYS A 319 -19.81 -19.16 -9.95
N ARG A 320 -19.72 -20.27 -9.23
CA ARG A 320 -19.22 -20.32 -7.84
C ARG A 320 -17.79 -19.81 -7.73
N MET A 321 -16.89 -20.20 -8.65
CA MET A 321 -15.50 -19.69 -8.64
C MET A 321 -15.44 -18.19 -8.91
N LEU A 322 -16.31 -17.68 -9.80
CA LEU A 322 -16.41 -16.26 -10.08
C LEU A 322 -16.98 -15.47 -8.89
N ASP A 323 -17.99 -16.02 -8.24
CA ASP A 323 -18.60 -15.38 -7.06
C ASP A 323 -17.61 -15.17 -5.92
N ASP A 324 -16.56 -16.01 -5.82
CA ASP A 324 -15.50 -15.84 -4.82
C ASP A 324 -14.55 -14.68 -5.12
N VAL A 325 -14.23 -14.43 -6.39
CA VAL A 325 -13.14 -13.51 -6.81
C VAL A 325 -13.61 -12.31 -7.62
N MET A 326 -14.89 -12.19 -7.91
CA MET A 326 -15.41 -11.12 -8.73
C MET A 326 -16.58 -10.40 -8.06
N VAL A 327 -16.61 -9.08 -8.20
CA VAL A 327 -17.77 -8.25 -7.93
C VAL A 327 -18.18 -7.59 -9.25
N ARG A 328 -19.43 -7.72 -9.61
CA ARG A 328 -19.98 -7.13 -10.83
C ARG A 328 -21.37 -6.59 -10.56
N ARG A 329 -21.57 -5.30 -10.80
CA ARG A 329 -22.86 -4.63 -10.67
C ARG A 329 -23.09 -3.75 -11.89
N LEU A 330 -24.34 -3.76 -12.32
CA LEU A 330 -24.81 -2.90 -13.39
C LEU A 330 -25.59 -1.72 -12.80
N LYS A 331 -25.54 -0.58 -13.44
CA LYS A 331 -26.29 0.62 -12.99
C LYS A 331 -27.79 0.35 -12.91
N ASP A 332 -28.31 -0.48 -13.83
CA ASP A 332 -29.74 -0.78 -13.88
C ASP A 332 -30.19 -1.65 -12.69
N ASP A 333 -29.34 -2.58 -12.24
CA ASP A 333 -29.63 -3.39 -11.04
C ASP A 333 -29.69 -2.50 -9.79
N LEU A 334 -28.79 -1.54 -9.66
CA LEU A 334 -28.78 -0.60 -8.53
C LEU A 334 -29.98 0.35 -8.53
N ARG A 335 -30.43 0.82 -9.70
CA ARG A 335 -31.64 1.66 -9.82
C ARG A 335 -32.89 0.94 -9.35
N GLN A 336 -32.99 -0.36 -9.65
CA GLN A 336 -34.12 -1.19 -9.20
C GLN A 336 -34.14 -1.35 -7.69
N ILE A 337 -32.97 -1.52 -7.05
CA ILE A 337 -32.86 -1.65 -5.60
C ILE A 337 -33.23 -0.34 -4.90
N VAL A 338 -32.73 0.79 -5.36
CA VAL A 338 -33.01 2.12 -4.80
C VAL A 338 -34.44 2.57 -5.07
N GLY A 339 -34.99 2.29 -6.24
CA GLY A 339 -36.38 2.56 -6.59
C GLY A 339 -37.39 1.72 -5.83
N GLY A 340 -37.01 0.50 -5.38
CA GLY A 340 -37.87 -0.36 -4.56
C GLY A 340 -37.95 0.00 -3.07
N LEU A 341 -37.07 0.88 -2.58
CA LEU A 341 -37.09 1.41 -1.20
C LEU A 341 -37.89 2.70 -1.05
N GLY A 342 -38.52 3.18 -2.13
CA GLY A 342 -39.27 4.44 -2.18
C GLY A 342 -40.81 4.29 -2.12
N HIS A 343 -41.34 3.24 -1.49
CA HIS A 343 -42.76 3.08 -1.17
C HIS A 343 -42.97 2.71 0.29
#